data_a0de546cd2fc21461646c6d784bd56ce
#
_entry.id   a0de546cd2fc21461646c6d784bd56ce
#
_cell.length_a   1.000
_cell.length_b   1.000
_cell.length_c   1.000
_cell.angle_alpha   90.00
_cell.angle_beta   90.00
_cell.angle_gamma   90.00
#
_symmetry.space_group_name_H-M   'P 1'
#
loop_
_entity.id
_entity.type
_entity.pdbx_description
1 polymer ?
#
loop_
_entity_poly.entity_id
_entity_poly.type
_entity_poly.pdbx_seq_one_letter_code
_entity_poly.pdbx_strand_id
1 'polypeptide(L)'
;MHNRLKNWMELESLKPSALADNIGVNRATISHILSGRNKPSTDFLQKLLHSYPDLNANWLITGIGYMQENQKHQEVKFSKSIGK
;
A
#
# COMPACT_ATOMS: atom_id res chain seq x y z
N MET A 1 8.25 -4.13 5.86
CA MET A 1 6.91 -3.82 5.31
C MET A 1 6.30 -2.54 5.87
N HIS A 2 6.47 -2.28 7.17
CA HIS A 2 5.80 -1.11 7.77
C HIS A 2 6.27 0.22 7.17
N ASN A 3 7.55 0.33 6.80
CA ASN A 3 8.05 1.56 6.18
C ASN A 3 7.42 1.80 4.82
N ARG A 4 7.24 0.74 4.05
CA ARG A 4 6.61 0.85 2.73
C ARG A 4 5.14 1.23 2.86
N LEU A 5 4.46 0.64 3.82
CA LEU A 5 3.06 0.99 4.08
C LEU A 5 2.94 2.47 4.46
N LYS A 6 3.82 2.93 5.34
CA LYS A 6 3.84 4.32 5.75
C LYS A 6 4.10 5.25 4.57
N ASN A 7 5.06 4.90 3.71
CA ASN A 7 5.37 5.72 2.54
C ASN A 7 4.18 5.82 1.58
N TRP A 8 3.51 4.70 1.35
CA TRP A 8 2.32 4.69 0.51
C TRP A 8 1.21 5.55 1.10
N MET A 9 1.00 5.45 2.41
CA MET A 9 -0.01 6.27 3.08
C MET A 9 0.29 7.76 2.95
N GLU A 10 1.56 8.13 3.06
CA GLU A 10 1.97 9.53 2.92
C GLU A 10 1.70 10.02 1.50
N LEU A 11 2.01 9.20 0.51
CA LEU A 11 1.77 9.56 -0.87
C LEU A 11 0.28 9.80 -1.13
N GLU A 12 -0.59 8.98 -0.51
CA GLU A 12 -2.02 9.08 -0.66
C GLU A 12 -2.64 10.12 0.29
N SER A 13 -1.82 10.76 1.11
CA SER A 13 -2.30 11.69 2.15
C SER A 13 -3.32 11.02 3.08
N LEU A 14 -3.03 9.77 3.42
CA LEU A 14 -3.95 8.93 4.16
C LEU A 14 -3.51 8.80 5.60
N LYS A 15 -4.35 9.26 6.52
CA LYS A 15 -4.07 9.17 7.95
C LYS A 15 -4.37 7.77 8.47
N PRO A 16 -3.64 7.31 9.52
CA PRO A 16 -3.91 5.98 10.08
C PRO A 16 -5.36 5.77 10.50
N SER A 17 -6.00 6.79 11.08
CA SER A 17 -7.40 6.66 11.49
C SER A 17 -8.32 6.49 10.29
N ALA A 18 -8.05 7.22 9.20
CA ALA A 18 -8.84 7.10 7.99
C ALA A 18 -8.66 5.72 7.36
N LEU A 19 -7.43 5.22 7.33
CA LEU A 19 -7.18 3.89 6.81
C LEU A 19 -7.92 2.83 7.60
N ALA A 20 -7.86 2.91 8.93
CA ALA A 20 -8.53 1.96 9.81
C ALA A 20 -10.04 1.95 9.54
N ASP A 21 -10.63 3.13 9.43
CA ASP A 21 -12.06 3.26 9.17
C ASP A 21 -12.42 2.70 7.79
N ASN A 22 -11.59 2.98 6.79
CA ASN A 22 -11.87 2.56 5.42
C ASN A 22 -11.81 1.06 5.22
N ILE A 23 -10.90 0.39 5.91
CA ILE A 23 -10.77 -1.06 5.75
C ILE A 23 -11.42 -1.85 6.88
N GLY A 24 -12.01 -1.15 7.86
CA GLY A 24 -12.77 -1.80 8.92
C GLY A 24 -11.92 -2.52 9.96
N VAL A 25 -10.77 -1.96 10.31
CA VAL A 25 -9.93 -2.51 11.37
C VAL A 25 -9.80 -1.50 12.50
N ASN A 26 -9.31 -1.97 13.64
CA ASN A 26 -9.09 -1.13 14.82
C ASN A 26 -7.93 -0.16 14.55
N ARG A 27 -8.07 1.08 14.99
CA ARG A 27 -7.01 2.08 14.82
C ARG A 27 -5.72 1.68 15.52
N ALA A 28 -5.83 1.01 16.65
CA ALA A 28 -4.65 0.52 17.36
C ALA A 28 -3.88 -0.50 16.52
N THR A 29 -4.59 -1.31 15.76
CA THR A 29 -3.97 -2.28 14.86
C THR A 29 -3.09 -1.57 13.84
N ILE A 30 -3.60 -0.52 13.22
CA ILE A 30 -2.83 0.26 12.24
C ILE A 30 -1.60 0.86 12.93
N SER A 31 -1.78 1.45 14.08
CA SER A 31 -0.70 2.09 14.83
C SER A 31 0.42 1.10 15.14
N HIS A 32 0.07 -0.08 15.60
CA HIS A 32 1.05 -1.12 15.93
C HIS A 32 1.80 -1.63 14.70
N ILE A 33 1.10 -1.74 13.58
CA ILE A 33 1.73 -2.17 12.34
C ILE A 33 2.70 -1.10 11.83
N LEU A 34 2.29 0.16 11.86
CA LEU A 34 3.13 1.26 11.37
C LEU A 34 4.37 1.47 12.23
N SER A 35 4.30 1.15 13.50
CA SER A 35 5.45 1.28 14.39
C SER A 35 6.42 0.10 14.29
N GLY A 36 6.04 -0.93 13.53
CA GLY A 36 6.84 -2.14 13.40
C GLY A 36 6.67 -3.10 14.56
N ARG A 37 5.77 -2.79 15.51
CA ARG A 37 5.54 -3.65 16.68
C ARG A 37 4.93 -4.98 16.28
N ASN A 38 3.96 -4.94 15.38
CA ASN A 38 3.27 -6.14 14.89
C ASN A 38 3.43 -6.26 13.40
N LYS A 39 3.53 -7.50 12.93
CA LYS A 39 3.50 -7.76 11.50
C LYS A 39 2.06 -7.77 11.02
N PRO A 40 1.80 -7.26 9.79
CA PRO A 40 0.45 -7.33 9.25
C PRO A 40 0.00 -8.78 9.09
N SER A 41 -1.23 -9.06 9.49
CA SER A 41 -1.82 -10.39 9.30
C SER A 41 -2.33 -10.52 7.87
N THR A 42 -2.59 -11.75 7.46
CA THR A 42 -3.18 -12.02 6.15
C THR A 42 -4.55 -11.34 6.04
N ASP A 43 -5.32 -11.38 7.12
CA ASP A 43 -6.64 -10.75 7.17
C ASP A 43 -6.52 -9.24 6.94
N PHE A 44 -5.57 -8.59 7.59
CA PHE A 44 -5.32 -7.17 7.39
C PHE A 44 -4.97 -6.87 5.95
N LEU A 45 -4.06 -7.67 5.37
CA LEU A 45 -3.63 -7.45 3.99
C LEU A 45 -4.77 -7.65 3.00
N GLN A 46 -5.62 -8.65 3.25
CA GLN A 46 -6.79 -8.86 2.39
C GLN A 46 -7.71 -7.65 2.40
N LYS A 47 -7.99 -7.12 3.59
CA LYS A 47 -8.86 -5.96 3.74
C LYS A 47 -8.25 -4.73 3.07
N LEU A 48 -6.96 -4.55 3.27
CA LEU A 48 -6.23 -3.42 2.69
C LEU A 48 -6.27 -3.47 1.17
N LEU A 49 -5.92 -4.60 0.59
CA LEU A 49 -5.82 -4.74 -0.86
C LEU A 49 -7.18 -4.76 -1.53
N HIS A 50 -8.20 -5.22 -0.81
CA HIS A 50 -9.56 -5.19 -1.31
C HIS A 50 -10.07 -3.75 -1.43
N SER A 51 -9.73 -2.91 -0.45
CA SER A 51 -10.15 -1.51 -0.43
C SER A 51 -9.30 -0.63 -1.35
N TYR A 52 -8.05 -1.01 -1.55
CA TYR A 52 -7.11 -0.24 -2.38
C TYR A 52 -6.48 -1.16 -3.43
N PRO A 53 -7.25 -1.53 -4.45
CA PRO A 53 -6.77 -2.49 -5.45
C PRO A 53 -5.58 -2.00 -6.28
N ASP A 54 -5.35 -0.70 -6.33
CA ASP A 54 -4.21 -0.16 -7.07
C ASP A 54 -2.89 -0.34 -6.32
N LEU A 55 -2.95 -0.60 -5.03
CA LEU A 55 -1.74 -0.84 -4.24
C LEU A 55 -1.14 -2.19 -4.65
N ASN A 56 0.14 -2.16 -4.98
CA ASN A 56 0.83 -3.37 -5.42
C ASN A 56 1.24 -4.22 -4.22
N ALA A 57 0.58 -5.36 -4.06
CA ALA A 57 0.84 -6.27 -2.94
C ALA A 57 2.28 -6.77 -2.95
N ASN A 58 2.79 -7.10 -4.12
CA ASN A 58 4.15 -7.61 -4.25
C ASN A 58 5.16 -6.57 -3.76
N TRP A 59 4.97 -5.32 -4.18
CA TRP A 59 5.86 -4.24 -3.73
C TRP A 59 5.75 -4.06 -2.22
N LEU A 60 4.54 -4.07 -1.69
CA LEU A 60 4.33 -3.84 -0.25
C LEU A 60 5.04 -4.90 0.59
N ILE A 61 4.95 -6.15 0.16
CA ILE A 61 5.49 -7.27 0.93
C ILE A 61 6.98 -7.45 0.71
N THR A 62 7.44 -7.36 -0.54
CA THR A 62 8.83 -7.69 -0.90
C THR A 62 9.70 -6.48 -1.19
N GLY A 63 9.10 -5.35 -1.50
CA GLY A 63 9.84 -4.17 -1.92
C GLY A 63 10.21 -4.18 -3.39
N ILE A 64 9.76 -5.17 -4.13
CA ILE A 64 10.09 -5.31 -5.55
C ILE A 64 8.91 -4.83 -6.39
N GLY A 65 9.19 -4.03 -7.41
CA GLY A 65 8.18 -3.51 -8.31
C GLY A 65 7.80 -2.08 -7.96
N TYR A 66 6.65 -1.67 -8.43
CA TYR A 66 6.15 -0.31 -8.24
C TYR A 66 5.15 -0.28 -7.10
N MET A 67 5.10 0.85 -6.40
CA MET A 67 4.22 1.07 -5.27
C MET A 67 2.75 0.83 -5.63
N GLN A 68 2.33 1.32 -6.79
CA GLN A 68 0.95 1.19 -7.26
C GLN A 68 0.92 0.64 -8.68
N GLU A 69 -0.09 -0.14 -8.98
CA GLU A 69 -0.29 -0.66 -10.34
C GLU A 69 -0.42 0.46 -11.34
N ASN A 70 -1.04 1.54 -10.91
CA ASN A 70 -1.22 2.76 -11.68
C ASN A 70 0.11 3.34 -12.14
N GLN A 71 1.10 3.41 -11.23
CA GLN A 71 2.45 3.87 -11.56
C GLN A 71 3.11 2.96 -12.57
N LYS A 72 3.00 1.67 -12.35
CA LYS A 72 3.56 0.67 -13.23
C LYS A 72 2.99 0.82 -14.64
N HIS A 73 1.69 0.99 -14.72
CA HIS A 73 1.00 1.14 -15.99
C HIS A 73 1.45 2.41 -16.71
N GLN A 74 1.57 3.50 -16.01
CA GLN A 74 2.05 4.76 -16.57
C GLN A 74 3.47 4.63 -17.08
N GLU A 75 4.30 3.95 -16.34
CA GLU A 75 5.69 3.73 -16.69
C GLU A 75 5.79 2.98 -18.01
N VAL A 76 5.04 1.90 -18.16
CA VAL A 76 5.02 1.10 -19.39
C VAL A 76 4.53 1.94 -20.55
N LYS A 77 3.46 2.67 -20.36
CA LYS A 77 2.88 3.51 -21.40
C LYS A 77 3.88 4.55 -21.86
N PHE A 78 4.55 5.17 -20.93
CA PHE A 78 5.53 6.20 -21.22
C PHE A 78 6.69 5.63 -22.01
N SER A 79 7.18 4.49 -21.62
CA SER A 79 8.27 3.80 -22.32
C SER A 79 7.91 3.49 -23.75
N LYS A 80 6.70 3.05 -23.97
CA LYS A 80 6.22 2.77 -25.32
C LYS A 80 6.21 4.01 -26.17
N SER A 81 5.78 5.12 -25.61
CA SER A 81 5.75 6.38 -26.33
C SER A 81 7.13 6.79 -26.78
N ILE A 82 8.09 6.61 -25.92
CA ILE A 82 9.47 6.96 -26.22
C ILE A 82 10.09 5.98 -27.20
N GLY A 83 9.76 4.70 -27.02
CA GLY A 83 10.32 3.63 -27.81
C GLY A 83 9.94 3.66 -29.25
N LYS A 84 9.01 4.51 -29.59
CA LYS A 84 8.62 4.66 -30.97
C LYS A 84 9.42 5.75 -31.65
#